data_26a1487adb58193df70a9d4270a3c3cf
#
_entry.id   26a1487adb58193df70a9d4270a3c3cf
#
_cell.length_a   1.000
_cell.length_b   1.000
_cell.length_c   1.000
_cell.angle_alpha   90.00
_cell.angle_beta   90.00
_cell.angle_gamma   90.00
#
_symmetry.space_group_name_H-M   'P 1'
#
loop_
_entity.id
_entity.type
_entity.pdbx_description
1 polymer ?
#
loop_
_entity_poly.entity_id
_entity_poly.type
_entity_poly.pdbx_seq_one_letter_code
_entity_poly.pdbx_strand_id
1 'polypeptide(L)'
;WITTSKNAYIGMTEGDSYARPFKKGDWYEVTATGYDNKGKKIAETKIKLADYKTDTDKPVNTWIWFDLTPLKDASKITLIPSSSDSGEFGMNTGKYFCIDDLTLIEK
;
A
#
# COMPACT_ATOMS: atom_id res chain seq x y z
N TRP A 1 7.23 8.81 -3.92
CA TRP A 1 7.03 8.88 -2.47
C TRP A 1 5.62 8.43 -2.12
N ILE A 2 5.49 7.67 -1.06
CA ILE A 2 4.21 7.10 -0.63
C ILE A 2 4.06 7.21 0.89
N THR A 3 2.83 7.34 1.35
CA THR A 3 2.49 7.29 2.78
C THR A 3 1.04 6.84 2.94
N THR A 4 0.62 6.55 4.17
CA THR A 4 -0.78 6.23 4.45
C THR A 4 -1.64 7.48 4.33
N SER A 5 -2.92 7.29 3.98
CA SER A 5 -3.89 8.38 4.14
C SER A 5 -4.21 8.57 5.62
N LYS A 6 -4.66 9.77 5.99
CA LYS A 6 -5.06 10.05 7.37
C LYS A 6 -6.13 9.08 7.85
N ASN A 7 -7.08 8.77 6.99
CA ASN A 7 -8.19 7.87 7.32
C ASN A 7 -7.71 6.44 7.59
N ALA A 8 -6.81 5.93 6.74
CA ALA A 8 -6.24 4.60 6.95
C ALA A 8 -5.37 4.56 8.22
N TYR A 9 -4.58 5.60 8.48
CA TYR A 9 -3.76 5.70 9.69
C TYR A 9 -4.61 5.64 10.96
N ILE A 10 -5.71 6.41 11.00
CA ILE A 10 -6.63 6.41 12.12
C ILE A 10 -7.29 5.04 12.29
N GLY A 11 -7.72 4.42 11.19
CA GLY A 11 -8.30 3.08 11.22
C GLY A 11 -7.36 2.04 11.80
N MET A 12 -6.08 2.09 11.44
CA MET A 12 -5.08 1.16 11.93
C MET A 12 -4.68 1.42 13.40
N THR A 13 -4.70 2.68 13.85
CA THR A 13 -4.27 3.03 15.22
C THR A 13 -5.41 3.03 16.23
N GLU A 14 -6.57 3.55 15.86
CA GLU A 14 -7.71 3.77 16.75
C GLU A 14 -8.92 2.92 16.38
N GLY A 15 -9.00 2.48 15.12
CA GLY A 15 -10.17 1.81 14.59
C GLY A 15 -11.25 2.80 14.16
N ASP A 16 -12.21 2.31 13.39
CA ASP A 16 -13.38 3.06 12.97
C ASP A 16 -14.59 2.11 12.84
N SER A 17 -15.65 2.53 12.14
CA SER A 17 -16.85 1.71 11.99
C SER A 17 -16.61 0.37 11.27
N TYR A 18 -15.56 0.26 10.48
CA TYR A 18 -15.24 -0.93 9.70
C TYR A 18 -13.91 -1.56 10.07
N ALA A 19 -12.90 -0.74 10.36
CA ALA A 19 -11.54 -1.17 10.64
C ALA A 19 -11.32 -1.36 12.15
N ARG A 20 -10.56 -2.39 12.51
CA ARG A 20 -10.09 -2.60 13.87
C ARG A 20 -8.68 -2.04 14.04
N PRO A 21 -8.28 -1.63 15.26
CA PRO A 21 -6.90 -1.26 15.51
C PRO A 21 -5.93 -2.41 15.22
N PHE A 22 -4.75 -2.08 14.71
CA PHE A 22 -3.72 -3.07 14.42
C PHE A 22 -2.99 -3.50 15.68
N LYS A 23 -2.54 -4.75 15.69
CA LYS A 23 -1.74 -5.36 16.74
C LYS A 23 -0.67 -6.24 16.11
N LYS A 24 0.17 -6.87 16.91
CA LYS A 24 1.22 -7.76 16.45
C LYS A 24 0.70 -8.75 15.40
N GLY A 25 1.40 -8.85 14.29
CA GLY A 25 1.04 -9.70 13.17
C GLY A 25 0.23 -9.00 12.08
N ASP A 26 -0.25 -7.79 12.32
CA ASP A 26 -1.01 -7.05 11.32
C ASP A 26 -0.11 -6.29 10.35
N TRP A 27 -0.64 -6.06 9.15
CA TRP A 27 0.11 -5.41 8.08
C TRP A 27 -0.82 -4.67 7.11
N TYR A 28 -0.24 -3.68 6.44
CA TYR A 28 -0.88 -2.96 5.34
C TYR A 28 0.18 -2.77 4.26
N GLU A 29 -0.09 -3.24 3.05
CA GLU A 29 0.87 -3.12 1.97
C GLU A 29 0.23 -2.60 0.69
N VAL A 30 1.04 -1.99 -0.16
CA VAL A 30 0.66 -1.58 -1.51
C VAL A 30 1.46 -2.40 -2.50
N THR A 31 0.76 -3.03 -3.43
CA THR A 31 1.37 -3.80 -4.51
C THR A 31 1.32 -2.99 -5.80
N ALA A 32 2.48 -2.74 -6.39
CA ALA A 32 2.60 -2.12 -7.70
C ALA A 32 2.85 -3.22 -8.72
N THR A 33 1.98 -3.32 -9.72
CA THR A 33 2.09 -4.32 -10.77
C THR A 33 2.24 -3.63 -12.12
N GLY A 34 3.23 -4.05 -12.90
CA GLY A 34 3.47 -3.55 -14.25
C GLY A 34 2.95 -4.51 -15.31
N TYR A 35 2.35 -3.94 -16.35
CA TYR A 35 1.79 -4.68 -17.48
C TYR A 35 2.39 -4.16 -18.78
N ASP A 36 2.53 -5.05 -19.77
CA ASP A 36 2.95 -4.66 -21.11
C ASP A 36 1.78 -4.01 -21.88
N ASN A 37 2.02 -3.61 -23.13
CA ASN A 37 0.99 -2.97 -23.95
C ASN A 37 -0.13 -3.92 -24.40
N LYS A 38 0.00 -5.21 -24.13
CA LYS A 38 -1.03 -6.23 -24.38
C LYS A 38 -1.80 -6.60 -23.12
N GLY A 39 -1.49 -5.96 -21.98
CA GLY A 39 -2.15 -6.23 -20.73
C GLY A 39 -1.58 -7.40 -19.95
N LYS A 40 -0.43 -7.95 -20.35
CA LYS A 40 0.22 -9.04 -19.65
C LYS A 40 1.09 -8.52 -18.51
N LYS A 41 0.97 -9.13 -17.32
CA LYS A 41 1.82 -8.82 -16.17
C LYS A 41 3.28 -9.16 -16.47
N ILE A 42 4.18 -8.19 -16.25
CA ILE A 42 5.62 -8.38 -16.49
C ILE A 42 6.46 -8.30 -15.23
N ALA A 43 6.00 -7.57 -14.20
CA ALA A 43 6.74 -7.44 -12.95
C ALA A 43 5.80 -6.95 -11.85
N GLU A 44 6.26 -7.11 -10.60
CA GLU A 44 5.51 -6.71 -9.41
C GLU A 44 6.49 -6.31 -8.31
N THR A 45 6.15 -5.29 -7.54
CA THR A 45 6.89 -4.91 -6.34
C THR A 45 5.93 -4.44 -5.26
N LYS A 46 6.32 -4.57 -4.00
CA LYS A 46 5.46 -4.28 -2.86
C LYS A 46 6.18 -3.41 -1.85
N ILE A 47 5.40 -2.62 -1.10
CA ILE A 47 5.89 -1.88 0.06
C ILE A 47 4.88 -1.98 1.19
N LYS A 48 5.37 -2.17 2.41
CA LYS A 48 4.51 -2.19 3.60
C LYS A 48 4.43 -0.79 4.19
N LEU A 49 3.22 -0.29 4.35
CA LEU A 49 2.93 0.97 5.04
C LEU A 49 2.57 0.74 6.51
N ALA A 50 2.40 -0.50 6.92
CA ALA A 50 2.31 -0.93 8.30
C ALA A 50 2.81 -2.36 8.39
N ASP A 51 3.64 -2.64 9.38
CA ASP A 51 4.20 -3.97 9.62
C ASP A 51 4.38 -4.11 11.13
N TYR A 52 3.34 -4.64 11.78
CA TYR A 52 3.29 -4.73 13.23
C TYR A 52 4.01 -5.99 13.71
N LYS A 53 5.28 -5.87 13.99
CA LYS A 53 6.07 -6.93 14.62
C LYS A 53 5.85 -6.98 16.13
N THR A 54 5.32 -5.89 16.69
CA THR A 54 4.89 -5.77 18.09
C THR A 54 3.56 -5.03 18.15
N ASP A 55 2.88 -5.06 19.31
CA ASP A 55 1.62 -4.33 19.47
C ASP A 55 1.80 -2.82 19.53
N THR A 56 3.02 -2.34 19.69
CA THR A 56 3.33 -0.91 19.82
C THR A 56 3.87 -0.28 18.53
N ASP A 57 4.03 -1.06 17.47
CA ASP A 57 4.42 -0.52 16.18
C ASP A 57 3.36 0.44 15.65
N LYS A 58 3.73 1.27 14.70
CA LYS A 58 2.83 2.26 14.10
C LYS A 58 2.90 2.21 12.58
N PRO A 59 1.80 2.56 11.90
CA PRO A 59 1.85 2.70 10.44
C PRO A 59 2.78 3.83 10.03
N VAL A 60 3.20 3.79 8.78
CA VAL A 60 3.97 4.89 8.16
C VAL A 60 3.10 6.15 8.17
N ASN A 61 3.62 7.26 8.70
CA ASN A 61 2.95 8.55 8.72
C ASN A 61 3.78 9.67 8.11
N THR A 62 4.88 9.32 7.46
CA THR A 62 5.74 10.22 6.72
C THR A 62 5.92 9.70 5.30
N TRP A 63 6.33 10.58 4.38
CA TRP A 63 6.63 10.15 3.02
C TRP A 63 7.84 9.24 3.01
N ILE A 64 7.72 8.05 2.39
CA ILE A 64 8.82 7.12 2.19
C ILE A 64 9.01 6.85 0.71
N TRP A 65 10.22 6.47 0.33
CA TRP A 65 10.55 6.14 -1.05
C TRP A 65 10.04 4.75 -1.42
N PHE A 66 9.28 4.67 -2.52
CA PHE A 66 8.85 3.41 -3.10
C PHE A 66 9.55 3.24 -4.44
N ASP A 67 10.53 2.34 -4.50
CA ASP A 67 11.31 2.11 -5.70
C ASP A 67 10.51 1.28 -6.71
N LEU A 68 10.14 1.90 -7.83
CA LEU A 68 9.39 1.27 -8.91
C LEU A 68 10.29 0.85 -10.07
N THR A 69 11.61 0.89 -9.91
CA THR A 69 12.57 0.48 -10.94
C THR A 69 12.29 -0.93 -11.50
N PRO A 70 11.86 -1.93 -10.70
CA PRO A 70 11.48 -3.23 -11.25
C PRO A 70 10.38 -3.18 -12.31
N LEU A 71 9.61 -2.08 -12.38
CA LEU A 71 8.52 -1.91 -13.33
C LEU A 71 8.89 -1.01 -14.51
N LYS A 72 10.17 -0.73 -14.72
CA LYS A 72 10.65 0.24 -15.71
C LYS A 72 10.20 -0.03 -17.13
N ASP A 73 9.94 -1.29 -17.49
CA ASP A 73 9.53 -1.68 -18.85
C ASP A 73 8.01 -1.75 -19.02
N ALA A 74 7.25 -1.43 -17.98
CA ALA A 74 5.80 -1.50 -18.03
C ALA A 74 5.19 -0.36 -18.85
N SER A 75 4.13 -0.69 -19.59
CA SER A 75 3.30 0.31 -20.28
C SER A 75 2.18 0.81 -19.39
N LYS A 76 1.80 0.03 -18.37
CA LYS A 76 0.76 0.36 -17.40
C LYS A 76 1.17 -0.14 -16.03
N ILE A 77 0.92 0.66 -15.00
CA ILE A 77 1.18 0.28 -13.62
C ILE A 77 -0.12 0.44 -12.82
N THR A 78 -0.44 -0.59 -12.02
CA THR A 78 -1.54 -0.53 -11.05
C THR A 78 -0.98 -0.54 -9.64
N LEU A 79 -1.65 0.16 -8.74
CA LEU A 79 -1.29 0.24 -7.31
C LEU A 79 -2.49 -0.20 -6.50
N ILE A 80 -2.37 -1.32 -5.80
CA ILE A 80 -3.49 -1.93 -5.08
C ILE A 80 -3.12 -2.12 -3.60
N PRO A 81 -3.88 -1.52 -2.67
CA PRO A 81 -3.66 -1.73 -1.25
C PRO A 81 -4.27 -3.06 -0.79
N SER A 82 -3.68 -3.66 0.24
CA SER A 82 -4.25 -4.79 0.95
C SER A 82 -3.82 -4.74 2.41
N SER A 83 -4.60 -5.36 3.29
CA SER A 83 -4.28 -5.44 4.71
C SER A 83 -4.72 -6.75 5.31
N SER A 84 -4.16 -7.07 6.49
CA SER A 84 -4.59 -8.22 7.29
C SER A 84 -6.00 -8.05 7.87
N ASP A 85 -6.51 -6.81 8.00
CA ASP A 85 -7.87 -6.51 8.43
C ASP A 85 -8.82 -6.58 7.24
N SER A 86 -9.21 -7.79 6.87
CA SER A 86 -10.09 -8.06 5.74
C SER A 86 -11.27 -8.92 6.19
N GLY A 87 -12.41 -8.75 5.54
CA GLY A 87 -13.63 -9.48 5.84
C GLY A 87 -14.36 -9.92 4.59
N GLU A 88 -15.64 -10.26 4.75
CA GLU A 88 -16.50 -10.76 3.67
C GLU A 88 -16.54 -9.84 2.46
N PHE A 89 -16.50 -8.54 2.69
CA PHE A 89 -16.56 -7.52 1.63
C PHE A 89 -15.17 -7.00 1.23
N GLY A 90 -14.10 -7.70 1.61
CA GLY A 90 -12.73 -7.34 1.33
C GLY A 90 -12.05 -6.64 2.49
N MET A 91 -11.16 -5.72 2.18
CA MET A 91 -10.33 -5.01 3.14
C MET A 91 -11.13 -4.02 3.97
N ASN A 92 -11.05 -4.11 5.29
CA ASN A 92 -11.74 -3.20 6.23
C ASN A 92 -10.96 -1.92 6.49
N THR A 93 -9.62 -1.96 6.42
CA THR A 93 -8.77 -0.78 6.53
C THR A 93 -9.03 0.16 5.34
N GLY A 94 -8.92 1.46 5.54
CA GLY A 94 -9.11 2.45 4.47
C GLY A 94 -8.27 2.13 3.24
N LYS A 95 -8.90 2.14 2.07
CA LYS A 95 -8.29 1.71 0.80
C LYS A 95 -7.41 2.77 0.14
N TYR A 96 -7.38 3.98 0.69
CA TYR A 96 -6.66 5.08 0.08
C TYR A 96 -5.30 5.25 0.73
N PHE A 97 -4.32 5.57 -0.09
CA PHE A 97 -2.97 5.95 0.32
C PHE A 97 -2.56 7.17 -0.50
N CYS A 98 -1.50 7.86 -0.08
CA CYS A 98 -1.06 9.08 -0.73
C CYS A 98 0.23 8.84 -1.51
N ILE A 99 0.29 9.37 -2.72
CA ILE A 99 1.47 9.32 -3.60
C ILE A 99 1.86 10.75 -3.96
N ASP A 100 3.15 11.02 -3.98
CA ASP A 100 3.70 12.30 -4.41
C ASP A 100 5.00 12.08 -5.19
N ASP A 101 5.34 13.04 -6.04
CA ASP A 101 6.57 13.03 -6.85
C ASP A 101 6.78 11.73 -7.62
N LEU A 102 5.71 11.24 -8.28
CA LEU A 102 5.83 10.11 -9.18
C LEU A 102 6.65 10.53 -10.40
N THR A 103 7.85 9.96 -10.53
CA THR A 103 8.76 10.28 -11.62
C THR A 103 8.73 9.16 -12.65
N LEU A 104 8.39 9.53 -13.90
CA LEU A 104 8.40 8.63 -15.04
C LEU A 104 9.49 9.08 -16.01
N ILE A 105 10.34 8.15 -16.42
CA ILE A 105 11.35 8.40 -17.42
C ILE A 105 10.91 7.72 -18.71
N GLU A 106 10.65 8.54 -19.73
CA GLU A 106 10.27 8.04 -21.04
C GLU A 106 11.50 7.46 -21.74
N LYS A 107 11.32 6.32 -22.37
CA LYS A 107 12.38 5.64 -23.11
C LYS A 107 12.42 6.04 -24.57
#